data_de1d1b4cb6c7ca1f72406ea8ad5395c2
#
_entry.id   de1d1b4cb6c7ca1f72406ea8ad5395c2
#
_cell.length_a   1.000
_cell.length_b   1.000
_cell.length_c   1.000
_cell.angle_alpha   90.00
_cell.angle_beta   90.00
_cell.angle_gamma   90.00
#
_symmetry.space_group_name_H-M   'P 1'
#
loop_
_entity.id
_entity.type
_entity.pdbx_description
1 polymer ?
#
loop_
_entity_poly.entity_id
_entity_poly.type
_entity_poly.pdbx_seq_one_letter_code
_entity_poly.pdbx_strand_id
1 'polypeptide(L)'
;VTTAYRNSFFSKITSPRIATIRAGNVIGGGDWAKDRLIPDFVRAVIRKEKIKVRNPEYTRPWQFVLEPLSGLLWLAVNMTKKPNYSEAWNFGPPIDREQFTVKSMLKNLSAEWQIQKSIIVEATDEKLHEEKFLNIDSSKAKKVLGWKSVYSLKESISETSSWYKLFSENED
;
A
#
# COMPACT_ATOMS: atom_id res chain seq x y z
N VAL A 1 -3.33 9.64 -20.86
CA VAL A 1 -2.14 10.40 -21.29
C VAL A 1 -1.01 9.44 -21.67
N THR A 2 -0.42 8.64 -20.76
CA THR A 2 0.75 7.79 -21.02
C THR A 2 0.55 6.79 -22.16
N THR A 3 -0.64 6.15 -22.26
CA THR A 3 -0.94 5.22 -23.36
C THR A 3 -0.91 5.92 -24.73
N ALA A 4 -1.54 7.10 -24.84
CA ALA A 4 -1.51 7.87 -26.08
C ALA A 4 -0.08 8.27 -26.45
N TYR A 5 0.68 8.76 -25.47
CA TYR A 5 2.08 9.17 -25.66
C TYR A 5 2.97 8.00 -26.11
N ARG A 6 2.82 6.84 -25.46
CA ARG A 6 3.54 5.62 -25.83
C ARG A 6 3.24 5.20 -27.28
N ASN A 7 1.97 5.18 -27.66
CA ASN A 7 1.58 4.76 -29.01
C ASN A 7 2.03 5.74 -30.09
N SER A 8 2.07 7.05 -29.78
CA SER A 8 2.46 8.07 -30.75
C SER A 8 3.98 8.19 -30.94
N PHE A 9 4.76 8.05 -29.87
CA PHE A 9 6.19 8.37 -29.90
C PHE A 9 7.12 7.19 -29.65
N PHE A 10 6.61 6.10 -29.00
CA PHE A 10 7.43 4.99 -28.57
C PHE A 10 6.92 3.63 -29.10
N SER A 11 6.32 3.63 -30.29
CA SER A 11 5.78 2.41 -30.92
C SER A 11 6.84 1.59 -31.66
N LYS A 12 7.99 2.17 -32.00
CA LYS A 12 9.05 1.49 -32.73
C LYS A 12 9.84 0.53 -31.81
N ILE A 13 10.34 -0.57 -32.37
CA ILE A 13 11.11 -1.57 -31.60
C ILE A 13 12.39 -1.01 -30.95
N THR A 14 12.98 0.03 -31.57
CA THR A 14 14.15 0.76 -31.08
C THR A 14 13.83 1.86 -30.06
N SER A 15 12.56 2.17 -29.86
CA SER A 15 12.15 3.21 -28.93
C SER A 15 12.30 2.75 -27.47
N PRO A 16 12.47 3.68 -26.52
CA PRO A 16 12.38 3.39 -25.11
C PRO A 16 11.06 2.69 -24.76
N ARG A 17 11.12 1.71 -23.87
CA ARG A 17 9.94 0.98 -23.41
C ARG A 17 9.33 1.71 -22.22
N ILE A 18 8.04 2.01 -22.28
CA ILE A 18 7.32 2.77 -21.27
C ILE A 18 6.19 1.93 -20.70
N ALA A 19 6.20 1.72 -19.40
CA ALA A 19 5.10 1.14 -18.65
C ALA A 19 4.61 2.11 -17.57
N THR A 20 3.38 1.96 -17.15
CA THR A 20 2.84 2.60 -15.95
C THR A 20 2.53 1.56 -14.91
N ILE A 21 2.78 1.89 -13.65
CA ILE A 21 2.40 1.04 -12.52
C ILE A 21 1.42 1.77 -11.61
N ARG A 22 0.54 1.00 -10.98
CA ARG A 22 -0.29 1.44 -9.86
C ARG A 22 -0.12 0.42 -8.74
N ALA A 23 0.00 0.92 -7.53
CA ALA A 23 0.06 0.11 -6.32
C ALA A 23 -1.14 0.40 -5.42
N GLY A 24 -1.44 -0.49 -4.50
CA GLY A 24 -2.39 -0.25 -3.43
C GLY A 24 -1.85 0.74 -2.39
N ASN A 25 -2.50 0.79 -1.24
CA ASN A 25 -2.01 1.57 -0.11
C ASN A 25 -0.75 0.91 0.45
N VAL A 26 0.39 1.52 0.21
CA VAL A 26 1.69 0.99 0.60
C VAL A 26 1.96 1.33 2.07
N ILE A 27 2.38 0.32 2.84
CA ILE A 27 2.82 0.47 4.23
C ILE A 27 4.24 -0.05 4.39
N GLY A 28 4.98 0.52 5.33
CA GLY A 28 6.37 0.17 5.61
C GLY A 28 6.94 1.14 6.62
N GLY A 29 8.18 0.93 7.04
CA GLY A 29 8.89 1.83 7.92
C GLY A 29 9.28 3.15 7.24
N GLY A 30 9.58 4.19 8.04
CA GLY A 30 10.13 5.46 7.56
C GLY A 30 9.12 6.44 6.94
N ASP A 31 7.83 6.13 6.89
CA ASP A 31 6.81 7.07 6.45
C ASP A 31 6.31 7.93 7.64
N TRP A 32 6.53 9.22 7.57
CA TRP A 32 6.08 10.19 8.58
C TRP A 32 5.08 11.21 8.03
N ALA A 33 4.50 10.95 6.84
CA ALA A 33 3.53 11.86 6.24
C ALA A 33 2.26 11.99 7.10
N LYS A 34 1.72 13.21 7.19
CA LYS A 34 0.44 13.48 7.86
C LYS A 34 -0.72 12.93 7.05
N ASP A 35 -1.83 12.69 7.72
CA ASP A 35 -3.09 12.20 7.12
C ASP A 35 -2.98 10.80 6.49
N ARG A 36 -2.00 10.01 6.95
CA ARG A 36 -1.85 8.59 6.62
C ARG A 36 -2.03 7.74 7.87
N LEU A 37 -2.82 6.68 7.73
CA LEU A 37 -3.27 5.87 8.86
C LEU A 37 -2.12 5.34 9.73
N ILE A 38 -1.08 4.73 9.11
CA ILE A 38 0.02 4.12 9.88
C ILE A 38 0.89 5.17 10.58
N PRO A 39 1.41 6.20 9.87
CA PRO A 39 2.15 7.28 10.54
C PRO A 39 1.36 8.00 11.63
N ASP A 40 0.07 8.24 11.42
CA ASP A 40 -0.79 8.89 12.43
C ASP A 40 -1.00 7.99 13.65
N PHE A 41 -1.21 6.68 13.42
CA PHE A 41 -1.28 5.69 14.50
C PHE A 41 0.02 5.68 15.32
N VAL A 42 1.18 5.58 14.68
CA VAL A 42 2.47 5.54 15.35
C VAL A 42 2.72 6.81 16.17
N ARG A 43 2.47 7.99 15.57
CA ARG A 43 2.59 9.26 16.30
C ARG A 43 1.68 9.32 17.52
N ALA A 44 0.43 8.87 17.38
CA ALA A 44 -0.51 8.85 18.49
C ALA A 44 -0.03 7.94 19.63
N VAL A 45 0.54 6.79 19.28
CA VAL A 45 1.11 5.85 20.26
C VAL A 45 2.30 6.47 21.01
N ILE A 46 3.29 7.00 20.28
CA ILE A 46 4.49 7.62 20.86
C ILE A 46 4.10 8.77 21.78
N ARG A 47 3.14 9.60 21.37
CA ARG A 47 2.68 10.75 22.15
C ARG A 47 1.64 10.42 23.22
N LYS A 48 1.19 9.17 23.30
CA LYS A 48 0.09 8.74 24.18
C LYS A 48 -1.21 9.53 23.93
N GLU A 49 -1.45 9.89 22.69
CA GLU A 49 -2.62 10.64 22.21
C GLU A 49 -3.66 9.71 21.59
N LYS A 50 -4.87 10.25 21.39
CA LYS A 50 -5.94 9.53 20.70
C LYS A 50 -5.81 9.70 19.20
N ILE A 51 -5.97 8.62 18.45
CA ILE A 51 -6.07 8.66 16.99
C ILE A 51 -7.51 8.92 16.56
N LYS A 52 -7.71 9.89 15.66
CA LYS A 52 -9.00 10.17 15.02
C LYS A 52 -9.11 9.39 13.72
N VAL A 53 -10.21 8.67 13.52
CA VAL A 53 -10.45 7.86 12.33
C VAL A 53 -11.74 8.32 11.67
N ARG A 54 -11.66 8.75 10.41
CA ARG A 54 -12.81 9.29 9.66
C ARG A 54 -13.78 8.21 9.20
N ASN A 55 -13.28 7.15 8.60
CA ASN A 55 -14.07 6.15 7.89
C ASN A 55 -13.63 4.71 8.25
N PRO A 56 -13.98 4.19 9.45
CA PRO A 56 -13.48 2.92 9.95
C PRO A 56 -13.87 1.70 9.09
N GLU A 57 -15.03 1.76 8.44
CA GLU A 57 -15.56 0.66 7.60
C GLU A 57 -15.07 0.73 6.14
N TYR A 58 -14.28 1.74 5.78
CA TYR A 58 -13.76 1.87 4.42
C TYR A 58 -12.61 0.89 4.19
N THR A 59 -12.57 0.32 2.99
CA THR A 59 -11.59 -0.68 2.60
C THR A 59 -10.49 -0.06 1.76
N ARG A 60 -9.23 -0.42 2.07
CA ARG A 60 -8.05 0.01 1.33
C ARG A 60 -7.15 -1.19 1.04
N PRO A 61 -6.57 -1.30 -0.17
CA PRO A 61 -5.71 -2.43 -0.55
C PRO A 61 -4.29 -2.25 0.03
N TRP A 62 -4.17 -2.49 1.35
CA TRP A 62 -2.91 -2.38 2.08
C TRP A 62 -1.90 -3.42 1.61
N GLN A 63 -0.66 -3.01 1.39
CA GLN A 63 0.43 -3.92 1.02
C GLN A 63 1.78 -3.42 1.55
N PHE A 64 2.69 -4.35 1.84
CA PHE A 64 4.03 -4.01 2.27
C PHE A 64 4.83 -3.35 1.14
N VAL A 65 5.69 -2.41 1.47
CA VAL A 65 6.44 -1.60 0.50
C VAL A 65 7.28 -2.43 -0.48
N LEU A 66 7.81 -3.56 -0.04
CA LEU A 66 8.61 -4.44 -0.89
C LEU A 66 7.77 -5.15 -1.97
N GLU A 67 6.46 -5.26 -1.80
CA GLU A 67 5.58 -5.89 -2.79
C GLU A 67 5.52 -5.11 -4.11
N PRO A 68 5.11 -3.84 -4.15
CA PRO A 68 5.09 -3.10 -5.39
C PRO A 68 6.50 -2.84 -5.94
N LEU A 69 7.52 -2.74 -5.07
CA LEU A 69 8.92 -2.60 -5.51
C LEU A 69 9.39 -3.87 -6.22
N SER A 70 9.09 -5.06 -5.69
CA SER A 70 9.39 -6.32 -6.36
C SER A 70 8.70 -6.42 -7.73
N GLY A 71 7.44 -5.99 -7.80
CA GLY A 71 6.67 -5.93 -9.04
C GLY A 71 7.27 -5.00 -10.07
N LEU A 72 7.71 -3.81 -9.65
CA LEU A 72 8.37 -2.83 -10.50
C LEU A 72 9.69 -3.38 -11.07
N LEU A 73 10.54 -3.94 -10.22
CA LEU A 73 11.82 -4.52 -10.65
C LEU A 73 11.60 -5.71 -11.60
N TRP A 74 10.63 -6.57 -11.26
CA TRP A 74 10.29 -7.72 -12.11
C TRP A 74 9.75 -7.29 -13.48
N LEU A 75 8.89 -6.26 -13.51
CA LEU A 75 8.40 -5.66 -14.75
C LEU A 75 9.57 -5.08 -15.57
N ALA A 76 10.46 -4.32 -14.95
CA ALA A 76 11.62 -3.72 -15.61
C ALA A 76 12.48 -4.78 -16.29
N VAL A 77 12.82 -5.87 -15.59
CA VAL A 77 13.58 -7.01 -16.14
C VAL A 77 12.84 -7.66 -17.31
N ASN A 78 11.53 -7.85 -17.21
CA ASN A 78 10.75 -8.46 -18.30
C ASN A 78 10.61 -7.52 -19.50
N MET A 79 10.54 -6.23 -19.30
CA MET A 79 10.55 -5.23 -20.37
C MET A 79 11.85 -5.24 -21.19
N THR A 80 12.97 -5.63 -20.62
CA THR A 80 14.23 -5.77 -21.40
C THR A 80 14.15 -6.95 -22.36
N LYS A 81 13.34 -7.96 -22.07
CA LYS A 81 13.22 -9.18 -22.88
C LYS A 81 12.15 -9.07 -23.98
N LYS A 82 11.00 -8.45 -23.65
CA LYS A 82 9.83 -8.41 -24.54
C LYS A 82 9.19 -7.01 -24.55
N PRO A 83 8.98 -6.40 -25.74
CA PRO A 83 8.38 -5.05 -25.85
C PRO A 83 6.90 -5.02 -25.45
N ASN A 84 6.18 -6.13 -25.52
CA ASN A 84 4.75 -6.21 -25.17
C ASN A 84 4.44 -6.00 -23.68
N TYR A 85 5.46 -5.92 -22.81
CA TYR A 85 5.30 -5.50 -21.41
C TYR A 85 5.22 -3.97 -21.22
N SER A 86 5.44 -3.17 -22.26
CA SER A 86 5.25 -1.71 -22.26
C SER A 86 3.76 -1.33 -22.16
N GLU A 87 3.14 -1.59 -21.03
CA GLU A 87 1.71 -1.42 -20.78
C GLU A 87 1.43 -0.86 -19.38
N ALA A 88 0.15 -0.78 -19.03
CA ALA A 88 -0.27 -0.45 -17.68
C ALA A 88 -0.35 -1.72 -16.80
N TRP A 89 0.20 -1.64 -15.60
CA TRP A 89 0.27 -2.73 -14.62
C TRP A 89 -0.22 -2.30 -13.26
N ASN A 90 -0.90 -3.19 -12.57
CA ASN A 90 -1.31 -3.03 -11.19
C ASN A 90 -0.61 -4.08 -10.33
N PHE A 91 -0.09 -3.63 -9.19
CA PHE A 91 0.48 -4.48 -8.15
C PHE A 91 -0.27 -4.25 -6.85
N GLY A 92 -0.98 -5.26 -6.37
CA GLY A 92 -1.80 -5.16 -5.18
C GLY A 92 -2.00 -6.50 -4.50
N PRO A 93 -2.47 -6.48 -3.25
CA PRO A 93 -2.71 -7.68 -2.47
C PRO A 93 -3.87 -8.48 -3.06
N PRO A 94 -4.05 -9.75 -2.64
CA PRO A 94 -5.28 -10.49 -2.92
C PRO A 94 -6.50 -9.73 -2.38
N ILE A 95 -7.63 -9.84 -3.08
CA ILE A 95 -8.86 -9.16 -2.69
C ILE A 95 -9.49 -9.89 -1.49
N ASP A 96 -9.46 -9.23 -0.34
CA ASP A 96 -10.18 -9.66 0.87
C ASP A 96 -10.81 -8.43 1.52
N ARG A 97 -12.14 -8.33 1.44
CA ARG A 97 -12.87 -7.13 1.87
C ARG A 97 -12.85 -6.95 3.38
N GLU A 98 -12.92 -8.02 4.16
CA GLU A 98 -13.02 -7.94 5.62
C GLU A 98 -11.68 -7.58 6.28
N GLN A 99 -10.60 -8.16 5.79
CA GLN A 99 -9.26 -7.89 6.33
C GLN A 99 -8.78 -6.46 6.07
N PHE A 100 -9.24 -5.83 4.99
CA PHE A 100 -8.71 -4.55 4.51
C PHE A 100 -9.50 -3.31 4.94
N THR A 101 -10.43 -3.42 5.89
CA THR A 101 -11.07 -2.23 6.48
C THR A 101 -10.09 -1.46 7.36
N VAL A 102 -10.27 -0.13 7.44
CA VAL A 102 -9.48 0.73 8.34
C VAL A 102 -9.57 0.25 9.79
N LYS A 103 -10.77 -0.17 10.22
CA LYS A 103 -11.03 -0.74 11.55
C LYS A 103 -10.22 -2.02 11.79
N SER A 104 -10.20 -2.95 10.82
CA SER A 104 -9.41 -4.18 10.92
C SER A 104 -7.91 -3.87 10.99
N MET A 105 -7.43 -2.93 10.18
CA MET A 105 -6.05 -2.47 10.21
C MET A 105 -5.66 -1.93 11.59
N LEU A 106 -6.46 -1.05 12.16
CA LEU A 106 -6.22 -0.48 13.49
C LEU A 106 -6.28 -1.54 14.60
N LYS A 107 -7.20 -2.50 14.49
CA LYS A 107 -7.26 -3.63 15.42
C LYS A 107 -5.96 -4.44 15.42
N ASN A 108 -5.45 -4.76 14.23
CA ASN A 108 -4.22 -5.53 14.07
C ASN A 108 -2.98 -4.74 14.55
N LEU A 109 -2.90 -3.44 14.22
CA LEU A 109 -1.84 -2.55 14.74
C LEU A 109 -1.88 -2.47 16.25
N SER A 110 -3.06 -2.27 16.85
CA SER A 110 -3.20 -2.19 18.31
C SER A 110 -2.77 -3.48 19.00
N ALA A 111 -3.07 -4.64 18.41
CA ALA A 111 -2.62 -5.93 18.91
C ALA A 111 -1.10 -6.07 18.81
N GLU A 112 -0.50 -5.71 17.68
CA GLU A 112 0.96 -5.77 17.46
C GLU A 112 1.72 -4.85 18.42
N TRP A 113 1.16 -3.68 18.74
CA TRP A 113 1.73 -2.71 19.67
C TRP A 113 1.30 -2.91 21.12
N GLN A 114 0.51 -3.92 21.43
CA GLN A 114 -0.02 -4.25 22.77
C GLN A 114 -0.76 -3.08 23.44
N ILE A 115 -1.53 -2.34 22.63
CA ILE A 115 -2.21 -1.12 23.06
C ILE A 115 -3.67 -1.38 23.39
N GLN A 116 -4.18 -0.77 24.45
CA GLN A 116 -5.60 -0.80 24.79
C GLN A 116 -6.45 0.01 23.79
N LYS A 117 -7.69 -0.45 23.52
CA LYS A 117 -8.65 0.16 22.59
C LYS A 117 -8.96 1.65 22.84
N SER A 118 -8.63 2.18 24.02
CA SER A 118 -8.91 3.56 24.44
C SER A 118 -8.19 4.65 23.62
N ILE A 119 -7.23 4.27 22.76
CA ILE A 119 -6.47 5.21 21.92
C ILE A 119 -7.21 5.51 20.59
N ILE A 120 -8.18 4.68 20.19
CA ILE A 120 -8.89 4.85 18.93
C ILE A 120 -10.19 5.61 19.16
N VAL A 121 -10.32 6.80 18.59
CA VAL A 121 -11.55 7.59 18.59
C VAL A 121 -12.17 7.58 17.21
N GLU A 122 -13.42 7.14 17.11
CA GLU A 122 -14.19 7.14 15.86
C GLU A 122 -14.62 8.56 15.48
N ALA A 123 -14.60 8.76 14.17
CA ALA A 123 -15.24 9.80 13.37
C ALA A 123 -15.10 11.26 13.78
N THR A 124 -14.51 12.01 12.88
CA THR A 124 -14.79 13.46 12.73
C THR A 124 -15.94 13.62 11.75
N ASP A 125 -16.77 14.67 11.94
CA ASP A 125 -17.89 15.04 11.05
C ASP A 125 -17.43 15.54 9.66
N GLU A 126 -16.15 15.56 9.37
CA GLU A 126 -15.61 15.93 8.07
C GLU A 126 -15.90 14.85 7.02
N LYS A 127 -16.96 15.06 6.27
CA LYS A 127 -17.34 14.24 5.12
C LYS A 127 -16.53 14.67 3.89
N LEU A 128 -15.28 14.27 3.80
CA LEU A 128 -14.58 14.25 2.52
C LEU A 128 -15.16 13.12 1.66
N HIS A 129 -15.43 13.41 0.39
CA HIS A 129 -15.91 12.39 -0.53
C HIS A 129 -14.78 11.42 -0.84
N GLU A 130 -14.82 10.25 -0.21
CA GLU A 130 -13.91 9.13 -0.45
C GLU A 130 -14.69 7.91 -0.89
N GLU A 131 -14.14 7.14 -1.81
CA GLU A 131 -14.69 5.83 -2.19
C GLU A 131 -14.65 4.87 -0.99
N LYS A 132 -15.84 4.31 -0.66
CA LYS A 132 -15.98 3.36 0.45
C LYS A 132 -15.16 2.10 0.23
N PHE A 133 -15.13 1.63 -1.00
CA PHE A 133 -14.44 0.40 -1.40
C PHE A 133 -13.40 0.69 -2.46
N LEU A 134 -12.16 0.76 -2.04
CA LEU A 134 -11.01 0.88 -2.96
C LEU A 134 -10.29 -0.45 -3.04
N ASN A 135 -10.09 -0.92 -4.27
CA ASN A 135 -9.34 -2.12 -4.55
C ASN A 135 -8.48 -1.95 -5.80
N ILE A 136 -7.51 -2.83 -5.98
CA ILE A 136 -6.62 -2.86 -7.14
C ILE A 136 -6.55 -4.29 -7.68
N ASP A 137 -6.96 -4.47 -8.94
CA ASP A 137 -6.89 -5.76 -9.60
C ASP A 137 -5.49 -6.01 -10.17
N SER A 138 -4.77 -6.94 -9.56
CA SER A 138 -3.43 -7.41 -9.97
C SER A 138 -3.45 -8.70 -10.80
N SER A 139 -4.61 -9.15 -11.26
CA SER A 139 -4.78 -10.41 -12.02
C SER A 139 -3.89 -10.47 -13.26
N LYS A 140 -3.69 -9.33 -13.96
CA LYS A 140 -2.81 -9.24 -15.11
C LYS A 140 -1.34 -9.50 -14.72
N ALA A 141 -0.86 -8.87 -13.65
CA ALA A 141 0.51 -9.08 -13.16
C ALA A 141 0.72 -10.56 -12.78
N LYS A 142 -0.26 -11.16 -12.11
CA LYS A 142 -0.21 -12.59 -11.76
C LYS A 142 -0.18 -13.51 -12.99
N LYS A 143 -1.06 -13.29 -13.96
CA LYS A 143 -1.22 -14.18 -15.13
C LYS A 143 -0.10 -14.01 -16.15
N VAL A 144 0.36 -12.79 -16.39
CA VAL A 144 1.27 -12.45 -17.49
C VAL A 144 2.72 -12.33 -17.05
N LEU A 145 2.96 -11.72 -15.89
CA LEU A 145 4.31 -11.57 -15.32
C LEU A 145 4.69 -12.70 -14.36
N GLY A 146 3.74 -13.53 -13.91
CA GLY A 146 3.96 -14.49 -12.83
C GLY A 146 4.19 -13.84 -11.47
N TRP A 147 3.96 -12.53 -11.34
CA TRP A 147 4.11 -11.82 -10.07
C TRP A 147 2.91 -12.05 -9.17
N LYS A 148 3.19 -12.30 -7.91
CA LYS A 148 2.17 -12.38 -6.85
C LYS A 148 2.72 -11.75 -5.57
N SER A 149 1.84 -11.18 -4.78
CA SER A 149 2.18 -10.75 -3.42
C SER A 149 2.65 -11.93 -2.59
N VAL A 150 3.69 -11.73 -1.79
CA VAL A 150 4.29 -12.73 -0.90
C VAL A 150 3.84 -12.50 0.53
N TYR A 151 3.82 -11.23 0.97
CA TYR A 151 3.43 -10.88 2.33
C TYR A 151 1.91 -10.91 2.51
N SER A 152 1.46 -11.57 3.57
CA SER A 152 0.11 -11.39 4.10
C SER A 152 -0.04 -10.00 4.74
N LEU A 153 -1.27 -9.57 4.98
CA LEU A 153 -1.51 -8.30 5.68
C LEU A 153 -0.90 -8.33 7.10
N LYS A 154 -0.99 -9.46 7.79
CA LYS A 154 -0.43 -9.62 9.14
C LYS A 154 1.09 -9.47 9.15
N GLU A 155 1.79 -10.12 8.23
CA GLU A 155 3.25 -9.98 8.08
C GLU A 155 3.62 -8.54 7.71
N SER A 156 2.88 -7.91 6.80
CA SER A 156 3.08 -6.51 6.43
C SER A 156 2.97 -5.56 7.62
N ILE A 157 2.01 -5.78 8.51
CA ILE A 157 1.82 -5.00 9.73
C ILE A 157 2.97 -5.26 10.72
N SER A 158 3.37 -6.51 10.90
CA SER A 158 4.45 -6.88 11.81
C SER A 158 5.78 -6.26 11.39
N GLU A 159 6.16 -6.39 10.12
CA GLU A 159 7.39 -5.78 9.58
C GLU A 159 7.37 -4.24 9.70
N THR A 160 6.24 -3.63 9.36
CA THR A 160 6.07 -2.17 9.49
C THR A 160 6.20 -1.73 10.96
N SER A 161 5.52 -2.42 11.87
CA SER A 161 5.55 -2.10 13.30
C SER A 161 6.93 -2.30 13.91
N SER A 162 7.62 -3.37 13.55
CA SER A 162 8.97 -3.67 14.01
C SER A 162 9.94 -2.54 13.67
N TRP A 163 9.86 -2.01 12.45
CA TRP A 163 10.69 -0.88 12.05
C TRP A 163 10.45 0.37 12.94
N TYR A 164 9.20 0.73 13.17
CA TYR A 164 8.89 1.91 13.99
C TYR A 164 9.26 1.73 15.46
N LYS A 165 9.10 0.52 16.01
CA LYS A 165 9.54 0.22 17.39
C LYS A 165 11.05 0.38 17.53
N LEU A 166 11.83 -0.23 16.62
CA LEU A 166 13.28 -0.09 16.62
C LEU A 166 13.73 1.36 16.42
N PHE A 167 13.03 2.13 15.59
CA PHE A 167 13.32 3.55 15.40
C PHE A 167 13.10 4.32 16.70
N SER A 168 11.97 4.12 17.39
CA SER A 168 11.67 4.81 18.65
C SER A 168 12.61 4.43 19.81
N GLU A 169 13.18 3.22 19.81
CA GLU A 169 14.16 2.78 20.81
C GLU A 169 15.55 3.39 20.60
N ASN A 170 15.86 3.88 19.40
CA ASN A 170 17.16 4.45 19.05
C ASN A 170 17.16 5.99 19.01
N GLU A 171 16.05 6.66 19.28
CA GLU A 171 15.98 8.13 19.39
C GLU A 171 16.29 8.64 20.81
N ASP A 172 16.49 7.77 21.80
CA ASP A 172 16.97 8.08 23.16
C ASP A 172 18.51 7.95 23.22
#